data_4ccb56a884bbb0694a7ef12178993f78
#
_entry.id   4ccb56a884bbb0694a7ef12178993f78
#
_cell.length_a   1.000
_cell.length_b   1.000
_cell.length_c   1.000
_cell.angle_alpha   90.00
_cell.angle_beta   90.00
_cell.angle_gamma   90.00
#
_symmetry.space_group_name_H-M   'P 1'
#
loop_
_entity.id
_entity.type
_entity.pdbx_description
1 polymer ?
#
loop_
_entity_poly.entity_id
_entity_poly.type
_entity_poly.pdbx_seq_one_letter_code
_entity_poly.pdbx_strand_id
1 'polypeptide(L)'
;MDINNILTEKTDKLIGLIKQVDTLDVIGMVCVEFQLHYDGKDVFDTTKLISPFKQYIYLLNLLLSNPQTETNTSVDFETTYEEIKKLLNEIAQIYGLIFFPDDNEEVSDSWYKHRELAMPVFMNYFNTHSLPYEEQLIDRIQQWASPYDSVIIDKFGCTVNEFIDMYKYLVKILQKQLDDYQNGTENFFEKLLPAYKYFNKLIKNEKMNSDLAMQKTREAFPLDNLENPFTTIFFKINLNKFEEKFTHEKVMSFLNYFSVGREEREFYYYTESGPFDNKPIIKHENEYYIPISKQILHAFENQFFNAIEESNRRTSFFRNRDRKSEEKTLEIFKRLLGKNAEYFSSIYERPDSQNEHDLLIKTNKGTIYIIEVKASKFKEPFRNPDKAYERIKRDFKSDGGIQKAYDQAKRLYDLIIGQEVTNLYNQSGQLITTINSKEINDIYIICVTAENFGVIASNLSYLLEKEKSDRFPYAVNIFDLESIVEYLEFKKLSPNILNDYLDFRSRFQEKFIAFDELDIFGLFMSKPNIDQLIKADKIIVNHEYSDIFDEMYFTKLGIIKKPLKQKSTYKTVNKKRRKKIARASRRRNRKNK
;
A
#
# COMPACT_ATOMS: atom_id res chain seq x y z
N MET A 1 -18.17 -6.86 27.79
CA MET A 1 -16.97 -6.02 28.06
C MET A 1 -17.12 -4.74 27.26
N ASP A 2 -17.10 -3.57 27.89
CA ASP A 2 -17.28 -2.32 27.12
C ASP A 2 -15.98 -1.95 26.40
N ILE A 3 -15.90 -2.32 25.13
CA ILE A 3 -14.75 -2.12 24.26
C ILE A 3 -14.42 -0.63 24.12
N ASN A 4 -15.43 0.24 24.11
CA ASN A 4 -15.20 1.68 23.97
C ASN A 4 -14.51 2.25 25.23
N ASN A 5 -14.86 1.79 26.42
CA ASN A 5 -14.20 2.22 27.66
C ASN A 5 -12.73 1.77 27.68
N ILE A 6 -12.45 0.54 27.26
CA ILE A 6 -11.06 0.04 27.20
C ILE A 6 -10.24 0.83 26.16
N LEU A 7 -10.83 1.10 24.99
CA LEU A 7 -10.18 1.91 23.96
C LEU A 7 -9.87 3.31 24.46
N THR A 8 -10.81 3.93 25.17
CA THR A 8 -10.63 5.25 25.78
C THR A 8 -9.49 5.24 26.81
N GLU A 9 -9.50 4.29 27.75
CA GLU A 9 -8.43 4.15 28.75
C GLU A 9 -7.04 4.02 28.12
N LYS A 10 -6.90 3.17 27.09
CA LYS A 10 -5.61 2.97 26.41
C LYS A 10 -5.17 4.20 25.63
N THR A 11 -6.10 4.89 24.97
CA THR A 11 -5.80 6.11 24.21
C THR A 11 -5.41 7.24 25.15
N ASP A 12 -6.11 7.43 26.27
CA ASP A 12 -5.77 8.44 27.28
C ASP A 12 -4.38 8.18 27.89
N LYS A 13 -4.05 6.92 28.17
CA LYS A 13 -2.71 6.53 28.62
C LYS A 13 -1.65 6.86 27.57
N LEU A 14 -1.91 6.56 26.30
CA LEU A 14 -1.00 6.87 25.19
C LEU A 14 -0.79 8.39 25.06
N ILE A 15 -1.85 9.18 25.10
CA ILE A 15 -1.78 10.64 25.10
C ILE A 15 -0.97 11.16 26.30
N GLY A 16 -1.17 10.57 27.47
CA GLY A 16 -0.41 10.92 28.67
C GLY A 16 1.10 10.74 28.52
N LEU A 17 1.54 9.65 27.85
CA LEU A 17 2.95 9.42 27.53
C LEU A 17 3.47 10.39 26.47
N ILE A 18 2.68 10.61 25.40
CA ILE A 18 3.05 11.54 24.32
C ILE A 18 3.27 12.96 24.84
N LYS A 19 2.48 13.42 25.81
CA LYS A 19 2.65 14.75 26.43
C LYS A 19 3.96 14.89 27.21
N GLN A 20 4.61 13.80 27.59
CA GLN A 20 5.84 13.80 28.41
C GLN A 20 7.11 13.73 27.55
N VAL A 21 7.02 13.38 26.26
CA VAL A 21 8.18 13.19 25.39
C VAL A 21 8.43 14.38 24.49
N ASP A 22 9.72 14.57 24.16
CA ASP A 22 10.13 15.61 23.24
C ASP A 22 9.66 15.33 21.81
N THR A 23 9.32 16.38 21.09
CA THR A 23 8.82 16.29 19.73
C THR A 23 9.87 15.72 18.77
N LEU A 24 11.13 16.16 18.91
CA LEU A 24 12.21 15.75 18.01
C LEU A 24 12.64 14.31 18.27
N ASP A 25 12.57 13.86 19.52
CA ASP A 25 12.89 12.47 19.87
C ASP A 25 11.91 11.50 19.17
N VAL A 26 10.60 11.81 19.25
CA VAL A 26 9.57 10.98 18.57
C VAL A 26 9.75 11.02 17.04
N ILE A 27 9.93 12.20 16.46
CA ILE A 27 10.16 12.36 15.01
C ILE A 27 11.41 11.56 14.59
N GLY A 28 12.50 11.70 15.34
CA GLY A 28 13.75 11.00 15.07
C GLY A 28 13.59 9.48 15.07
N MET A 29 12.88 8.93 16.07
CA MET A 29 12.61 7.48 16.13
C MET A 29 11.74 7.01 14.98
N VAL A 30 10.65 7.74 14.65
CA VAL A 30 9.81 7.39 13.50
C VAL A 30 10.62 7.40 12.21
N CYS A 31 11.49 8.41 12.00
CA CYS A 31 12.37 8.48 10.84
C CYS A 31 13.31 7.26 10.77
N VAL A 32 13.96 6.92 11.88
CA VAL A 32 14.91 5.80 11.95
C VAL A 32 14.20 4.48 11.70
N GLU A 33 13.12 4.21 12.41
CA GLU A 33 12.44 2.92 12.34
C GLU A 33 11.68 2.71 11.03
N PHE A 34 11.15 3.78 10.42
CA PHE A 34 10.36 3.66 9.20
C PHE A 34 11.22 3.69 7.91
N GLN A 35 12.34 4.41 7.91
CA GLN A 35 13.12 4.63 6.69
C GLN A 35 14.47 3.91 6.67
N LEU A 36 15.00 3.48 7.83
CA LEU A 36 16.24 2.73 7.91
C LEU A 36 15.95 1.22 7.92
N HIS A 37 16.13 0.58 6.77
CA HIS A 37 16.07 -0.88 6.68
C HIS A 37 17.46 -1.48 6.90
N TYR A 38 17.67 -2.07 8.06
CA TYR A 38 18.92 -2.75 8.40
C TYR A 38 18.85 -4.24 8.05
N ASP A 39 19.93 -4.76 7.47
CA ASP A 39 20.15 -6.20 7.26
C ASP A 39 19.04 -6.93 6.46
N GLY A 40 18.32 -6.24 5.59
CA GLY A 40 17.24 -6.84 4.81
C GLY A 40 16.01 -7.22 5.64
N LYS A 41 15.87 -6.65 6.84
CA LYS A 41 14.64 -6.71 7.62
C LYS A 41 13.69 -5.61 7.15
N ASP A 42 12.42 -5.97 7.06
CA ASP A 42 11.39 -5.00 6.72
C ASP A 42 10.99 -4.12 7.93
N VAL A 43 10.13 -3.15 7.67
CA VAL A 43 9.66 -2.21 8.70
C VAL A 43 8.84 -2.93 9.79
N PHE A 44 8.20 -4.05 9.51
CA PHE A 44 7.46 -4.84 10.49
C PHE A 44 8.40 -5.54 11.48
N ASP A 45 9.49 -6.12 10.97
CA ASP A 45 10.50 -6.80 11.78
C ASP A 45 11.23 -5.83 12.72
N THR A 46 11.53 -4.62 12.23
CA THR A 46 12.28 -3.60 12.98
C THR A 46 11.42 -2.91 14.03
N THR A 47 10.19 -2.56 13.69
CA THR A 47 9.29 -1.81 14.59
C THR A 47 8.49 -2.70 15.53
N LYS A 48 8.23 -3.95 15.14
CA LYS A 48 7.29 -4.89 15.80
C LYS A 48 5.87 -4.33 15.92
N LEU A 49 5.51 -3.40 15.04
CA LEU A 49 4.16 -2.86 14.94
C LEU A 49 3.30 -3.71 13.99
N ILE A 50 2.01 -3.80 14.28
CA ILE A 50 1.04 -4.56 13.46
C ILE A 50 0.85 -3.88 12.11
N SER A 51 0.80 -2.55 12.09
CA SER A 51 0.63 -1.71 10.91
C SER A 51 1.51 -0.46 11.03
N PRO A 52 2.82 -0.57 10.77
CA PRO A 52 3.78 0.50 11.04
C PRO A 52 3.38 1.84 10.44
N PHE A 53 3.00 1.86 9.15
CA PHE A 53 2.63 3.09 8.46
C PHE A 53 1.42 3.79 9.12
N LYS A 54 0.32 3.07 9.32
CA LYS A 54 -0.89 3.64 9.93
C LYS A 54 -0.68 3.99 11.39
N GLN A 55 0.06 3.18 12.15
CA GLN A 55 0.33 3.43 13.57
C GLN A 55 1.25 4.64 13.76
N TYR A 56 2.23 4.86 12.88
CA TYR A 56 3.04 6.09 12.94
C TYR A 56 2.27 7.33 12.51
N ILE A 57 1.41 7.26 11.51
CA ILE A 57 0.51 8.37 11.17
C ILE A 57 -0.37 8.71 12.39
N TYR A 58 -0.94 7.71 13.06
CA TYR A 58 -1.74 7.91 14.26
C TYR A 58 -0.92 8.54 15.40
N LEU A 59 0.28 8.02 15.68
CA LEU A 59 1.20 8.56 16.66
C LEU A 59 1.54 10.03 16.37
N LEU A 60 1.88 10.35 15.13
CA LEU A 60 2.21 11.72 14.72
C LEU A 60 1.00 12.65 14.79
N ASN A 61 -0.20 12.18 14.47
CA ASN A 61 -1.42 12.93 14.65
C ASN A 61 -1.69 13.24 16.13
N LEU A 62 -1.53 12.25 17.03
CA LEU A 62 -1.65 12.47 18.47
C LEU A 62 -0.57 13.43 19.00
N LEU A 63 0.68 13.26 18.57
CA LEU A 63 1.79 14.14 18.94
C LEU A 63 1.48 15.60 18.57
N LEU A 64 1.04 15.83 17.34
CA LEU A 64 0.75 17.16 16.80
C LEU A 64 -0.51 17.78 17.39
N SER A 65 -1.40 16.98 17.97
CA SER A 65 -2.66 17.44 18.57
C SER A 65 -2.59 17.63 20.08
N ASN A 66 -1.49 17.22 20.71
CA ASN A 66 -1.31 17.30 22.15
C ASN A 66 -0.05 18.08 22.51
N PRO A 67 -0.15 19.31 23.04
CA PRO A 67 1.00 20.09 23.48
C PRO A 67 1.84 19.32 24.51
N GLN A 68 3.15 19.53 24.46
CA GLN A 68 4.05 18.98 25.45
C GLN A 68 3.78 19.67 26.80
N THR A 69 3.59 18.88 27.83
CA THR A 69 3.60 19.39 29.20
C THR A 69 5.05 19.60 29.66
N GLU A 70 5.27 20.46 30.67
CA GLU A 70 6.62 20.72 31.18
C GLU A 70 7.39 19.42 31.37
N THR A 71 8.54 19.30 30.69
CA THR A 71 9.35 18.10 30.65
C THR A 71 9.77 17.68 32.06
N ASN A 72 9.30 16.54 32.46
CA ASN A 72 9.89 15.84 33.59
C ASN A 72 11.24 15.28 33.10
N THR A 73 12.34 15.97 33.41
CA THR A 73 13.72 15.63 32.98
C THR A 73 14.19 14.25 33.45
N SER A 74 13.32 13.50 34.12
CA SER A 74 13.57 12.16 34.64
C SER A 74 12.98 11.02 33.79
N VAL A 75 12.28 11.32 32.69
CA VAL A 75 11.64 10.29 31.86
C VAL A 75 12.69 9.68 30.93
N ASP A 76 12.95 8.38 31.07
CA ASP A 76 13.75 7.61 30.12
C ASP A 76 12.97 7.46 28.80
N PHE A 77 13.43 8.15 27.77
CA PHE A 77 12.76 8.20 26.48
C PHE A 77 12.66 6.80 25.83
N GLU A 78 13.72 5.99 25.87
CA GLU A 78 13.72 4.66 25.25
C GLU A 78 12.64 3.76 25.86
N THR A 79 12.56 3.70 27.19
CA THR A 79 11.53 2.93 27.90
C THR A 79 10.12 3.46 27.59
N THR A 80 9.95 4.77 27.55
CA THR A 80 8.66 5.41 27.25
C THR A 80 8.22 5.13 25.82
N TYR A 81 9.13 5.18 24.87
CA TYR A 81 8.86 4.91 23.46
C TYR A 81 8.45 3.44 23.22
N GLU A 82 9.09 2.48 23.89
CA GLU A 82 8.65 1.08 23.83
C GLU A 82 7.25 0.87 24.42
N GLU A 83 6.88 1.59 25.49
CA GLU A 83 5.51 1.55 26.03
C GLU A 83 4.52 2.21 25.08
N ILE A 84 4.88 3.28 24.38
CA ILE A 84 4.08 3.90 23.31
C ILE A 84 3.81 2.87 22.20
N LYS A 85 4.83 2.17 21.70
CA LYS A 85 4.65 1.12 20.66
C LYS A 85 3.75 -0.01 21.14
N LYS A 86 3.90 -0.43 22.39
CA LYS A 86 3.03 -1.44 22.98
C LYS A 86 1.57 -0.99 23.00
N LEU A 87 1.30 0.25 23.44
CA LEU A 87 -0.06 0.82 23.45
C LEU A 87 -0.65 0.96 22.05
N LEU A 88 0.15 1.36 21.07
CA LEU A 88 -0.27 1.40 19.67
C LEU A 88 -0.74 0.02 19.17
N ASN A 89 -0.02 -1.05 19.52
CA ASN A 89 -0.43 -2.41 19.19
C ASN A 89 -1.68 -2.86 19.94
N GLU A 90 -1.78 -2.57 21.25
CA GLU A 90 -2.97 -2.88 22.05
C GLU A 90 -4.22 -2.18 21.48
N ILE A 91 -4.12 -0.89 21.13
CA ILE A 91 -5.21 -0.12 20.51
C ILE A 91 -5.62 -0.75 19.18
N ALA A 92 -4.67 -1.07 18.29
CA ALA A 92 -4.98 -1.71 17.01
C ALA A 92 -5.69 -3.07 17.18
N GLN A 93 -5.28 -3.86 18.17
CA GLN A 93 -5.95 -5.13 18.50
C GLN A 93 -7.37 -4.94 19.04
N ILE A 94 -7.58 -3.94 19.90
CA ILE A 94 -8.92 -3.65 20.47
C ILE A 94 -9.90 -3.29 19.36
N TYR A 95 -9.49 -2.56 18.32
CA TYR A 95 -10.36 -2.28 17.17
C TYR A 95 -10.86 -3.54 16.46
N GLY A 96 -10.09 -4.63 16.47
CA GLY A 96 -10.54 -5.92 15.95
C GLY A 96 -11.67 -6.54 16.75
N LEU A 97 -11.76 -6.23 18.04
CA LEU A 97 -12.76 -6.81 18.95
C LEU A 97 -14.18 -6.31 18.69
N ILE A 98 -14.36 -5.15 18.04
CA ILE A 98 -15.70 -4.60 17.71
C ILE A 98 -16.51 -5.51 16.78
N PHE A 99 -15.89 -6.50 16.15
CA PHE A 99 -16.53 -7.47 15.28
C PHE A 99 -16.97 -8.76 15.99
N PHE A 100 -16.67 -8.89 17.28
CA PHE A 100 -17.12 -10.03 18.09
C PHE A 100 -18.37 -9.66 18.89
N PRO A 101 -19.24 -10.64 19.21
CA PRO A 101 -20.45 -10.36 19.96
C PRO A 101 -20.14 -9.95 21.41
N ASP A 102 -20.92 -9.05 21.95
CA ASP A 102 -20.97 -8.81 23.38
C ASP A 102 -21.67 -9.99 24.11
N ASP A 103 -21.38 -10.17 25.40
CA ASP A 103 -21.89 -11.29 26.22
C ASP A 103 -23.43 -11.48 26.16
N ASN A 104 -24.19 -10.43 25.83
CA ASN A 104 -25.63 -10.40 25.74
C ASN A 104 -26.18 -10.16 24.33
N GLU A 105 -25.33 -10.17 23.30
CA GLU A 105 -25.76 -9.92 21.92
C GLU A 105 -26.35 -11.19 21.29
N GLU A 106 -27.57 -11.11 20.76
CA GLU A 106 -28.16 -12.20 19.97
C GLU A 106 -27.42 -12.31 18.62
N VAL A 107 -26.83 -13.47 18.40
CA VAL A 107 -26.08 -13.78 17.19
C VAL A 107 -27.03 -14.41 16.16
N SER A 108 -27.47 -13.60 15.19
CA SER A 108 -28.31 -14.03 14.06
C SER A 108 -27.51 -14.33 12.81
N ASP A 109 -28.10 -14.98 11.81
CA ASP A 109 -27.47 -15.19 10.48
C ASP A 109 -27.12 -13.87 9.81
N SER A 110 -27.93 -12.81 9.99
CA SER A 110 -27.63 -11.48 9.47
C SER A 110 -26.43 -10.86 10.19
N TRP A 111 -26.30 -11.08 11.49
CA TRP A 111 -25.15 -10.65 12.28
C TRP A 111 -23.85 -11.24 11.74
N TYR A 112 -23.81 -12.55 11.48
CA TYR A 112 -22.65 -13.21 10.90
C TYR A 112 -22.33 -12.67 9.51
N LYS A 113 -23.33 -12.56 8.64
CA LYS A 113 -23.18 -12.08 7.28
C LYS A 113 -22.59 -10.66 7.23
N HIS A 114 -23.03 -9.77 8.11
CA HIS A 114 -22.52 -8.41 8.16
C HIS A 114 -21.03 -8.38 8.55
N ARG A 115 -20.67 -9.15 9.55
CA ARG A 115 -19.31 -9.15 10.09
C ARG A 115 -18.33 -9.94 9.24
N GLU A 116 -18.76 -11.00 8.60
CA GLU A 116 -17.92 -11.76 7.65
C GLU A 116 -17.39 -10.87 6.52
N LEU A 117 -18.15 -9.86 6.08
CA LEU A 117 -17.72 -8.88 5.11
C LEU A 117 -17.00 -7.69 5.76
N ALA A 118 -17.60 -7.09 6.78
CA ALA A 118 -17.13 -5.84 7.35
C ALA A 118 -15.80 -5.98 8.09
N MET A 119 -15.57 -7.10 8.77
CA MET A 119 -14.34 -7.34 9.53
C MET A 119 -13.08 -7.38 8.64
N PRO A 120 -12.99 -8.18 7.58
CA PRO A 120 -11.82 -8.18 6.70
C PRO A 120 -11.56 -6.81 6.05
N VAL A 121 -12.63 -6.11 5.62
CA VAL A 121 -12.50 -4.76 5.05
C VAL A 121 -11.98 -3.76 6.07
N PHE A 122 -12.46 -3.84 7.31
CA PHE A 122 -11.98 -3.00 8.40
C PHE A 122 -10.53 -3.34 8.77
N MET A 123 -10.20 -4.62 8.88
CA MET A 123 -8.82 -5.04 9.18
C MET A 123 -7.84 -4.65 8.07
N ASN A 124 -8.30 -4.61 6.82
CA ASN A 124 -7.50 -4.10 5.72
C ASN A 124 -7.12 -2.62 5.92
N TYR A 125 -7.95 -1.82 6.56
CA TYR A 125 -7.60 -0.44 6.92
C TYR A 125 -6.30 -0.34 7.72
N PHE A 126 -6.09 -1.26 8.69
CA PHE A 126 -4.87 -1.29 9.51
C PHE A 126 -3.67 -1.87 8.75
N ASN A 127 -3.92 -2.78 7.81
CA ASN A 127 -2.86 -3.43 7.04
C ASN A 127 -2.50 -2.67 5.75
N THR A 128 -3.31 -1.69 5.35
CA THR A 128 -3.02 -0.91 4.15
C THR A 128 -1.79 -0.05 4.37
N HIS A 129 -0.70 -0.54 3.84
CA HIS A 129 0.37 0.30 3.41
C HIS A 129 -0.14 1.12 2.22
N SER A 130 0.46 2.22 2.00
CA SER A 130 0.30 2.94 0.77
C SER A 130 0.81 2.06 -0.38
N LEU A 131 -0.06 1.27 -0.95
CA LEU A 131 0.23 0.25 -1.95
C LEU A 131 0.79 0.79 -3.27
N PRO A 132 0.33 1.96 -3.82
CA PRO A 132 0.89 2.45 -5.07
C PRO A 132 2.35 2.84 -4.89
N TYR A 133 3.19 2.54 -5.87
CA TYR A 133 4.54 3.11 -5.93
C TYR A 133 4.49 4.62 -6.13
N GLU A 134 5.55 5.33 -5.74
CA GLU A 134 5.59 6.80 -5.82
C GLU A 134 5.31 7.31 -7.23
N GLU A 135 5.88 6.66 -8.25
CA GLU A 135 5.70 7.01 -9.64
C GLU A 135 4.24 6.89 -10.09
N GLN A 136 3.52 5.90 -9.58
CA GLN A 136 2.09 5.69 -9.88
C GLN A 136 1.24 6.81 -9.26
N LEU A 137 1.54 7.22 -8.02
CA LEU A 137 0.87 8.35 -7.37
C LEU A 137 1.16 9.66 -8.08
N ILE A 138 2.42 9.91 -8.43
CA ILE A 138 2.84 11.10 -9.18
C ILE A 138 2.11 11.17 -10.52
N ASP A 139 2.10 10.07 -11.28
CA ASP A 139 1.40 9.99 -12.57
C ASP A 139 -0.09 10.32 -12.41
N ARG A 140 -0.77 9.71 -11.42
CA ARG A 140 -2.18 9.98 -11.13
C ARG A 140 -2.44 11.44 -10.76
N ILE A 141 -1.65 12.01 -9.86
CA ILE A 141 -1.79 13.40 -9.44
C ILE A 141 -1.61 14.33 -10.63
N GLN A 142 -0.59 14.12 -11.45
CA GLN A 142 -0.33 14.92 -12.64
C GLN A 142 -1.47 14.80 -13.66
N GLN A 143 -1.91 13.60 -13.99
CA GLN A 143 -2.94 13.40 -14.99
C GLN A 143 -4.32 13.94 -14.58
N TRP A 144 -4.65 13.86 -13.27
CA TRP A 144 -5.96 14.28 -12.80
C TRP A 144 -5.99 15.76 -12.41
N ALA A 145 -4.95 16.31 -11.77
CA ALA A 145 -4.96 17.67 -11.23
C ALA A 145 -4.32 18.73 -12.14
N SER A 146 -3.26 18.43 -12.93
CA SER A 146 -2.59 19.45 -13.75
C SER A 146 -3.51 20.15 -14.76
N PRO A 147 -4.55 19.51 -15.36
CA PRO A 147 -5.50 20.24 -16.19
C PRO A 147 -6.27 21.36 -15.47
N TYR A 148 -6.16 21.42 -14.15
CA TYR A 148 -6.83 22.38 -13.26
C TYR A 148 -5.83 23.25 -12.50
N ASP A 149 -4.63 23.45 -13.02
CA ASP A 149 -3.58 24.28 -12.42
C ASP A 149 -4.06 25.70 -12.07
N SER A 150 -5.04 26.27 -12.82
CA SER A 150 -5.60 27.55 -12.44
C SER A 150 -6.25 27.55 -11.04
N VAL A 151 -6.93 26.47 -10.66
CA VAL A 151 -7.52 26.31 -9.31
C VAL A 151 -6.43 26.08 -8.28
N ILE A 152 -5.41 25.28 -8.64
CA ILE A 152 -4.30 24.94 -7.74
C ILE A 152 -3.43 26.17 -7.47
N ILE A 153 -3.10 26.96 -8.49
CA ILE A 153 -2.33 28.22 -8.32
C ILE A 153 -3.12 29.22 -7.47
N ASP A 154 -4.41 29.37 -7.74
CA ASP A 154 -5.27 30.32 -6.98
C ASP A 154 -5.31 29.97 -5.49
N LYS A 155 -5.39 28.68 -5.15
CA LYS A 155 -5.46 28.23 -3.75
C LYS A 155 -4.10 28.07 -3.10
N PHE A 156 -3.09 27.55 -3.81
CA PHE A 156 -1.81 27.11 -3.24
C PHE A 156 -0.59 27.86 -3.78
N GLY A 157 -0.72 28.73 -4.77
CA GLY A 157 0.35 29.59 -5.26
C GLY A 157 1.36 28.94 -6.23
N CYS A 158 1.22 27.63 -6.52
CA CYS A 158 2.10 26.90 -7.44
C CYS A 158 1.27 25.94 -8.30
N THR A 159 1.82 25.52 -9.45
CA THR A 159 1.25 24.45 -10.26
C THR A 159 1.46 23.08 -9.62
N VAL A 160 0.67 22.10 -10.04
CA VAL A 160 0.84 20.68 -9.64
C VAL A 160 2.26 20.19 -9.91
N ASN A 161 2.80 20.51 -11.11
CA ASN A 161 4.15 20.08 -11.48
C ASN A 161 5.22 20.73 -10.60
N GLU A 162 5.08 21.98 -10.23
CA GLU A 162 6.02 22.65 -9.32
C GLU A 162 6.01 22.01 -7.94
N PHE A 163 4.84 21.62 -7.41
CA PHE A 163 4.76 20.87 -6.14
C PHE A 163 5.44 19.49 -6.24
N ILE A 164 5.23 18.78 -7.35
CA ILE A 164 5.89 17.49 -7.58
C ILE A 164 7.40 17.64 -7.73
N ASP A 165 7.88 18.69 -8.40
CA ASP A 165 9.31 18.95 -8.53
C ASP A 165 9.95 19.30 -7.18
N MET A 166 9.25 20.06 -6.32
CA MET A 166 9.68 20.31 -4.95
C MET A 166 9.74 19.01 -4.14
N TYR A 167 8.73 18.15 -4.24
CA TYR A 167 8.73 16.83 -3.61
C TYR A 167 9.92 15.98 -4.05
N LYS A 168 10.12 15.82 -5.35
CA LYS A 168 11.25 15.04 -5.91
C LYS A 168 12.61 15.56 -5.45
N TYR A 169 12.75 16.88 -5.36
CA TYR A 169 13.97 17.51 -4.86
C TYR A 169 14.19 17.22 -3.37
N LEU A 170 13.14 17.32 -2.55
CA LEU A 170 13.21 16.97 -1.13
C LEU A 170 13.57 15.50 -0.92
N VAL A 171 12.92 14.57 -1.61
CA VAL A 171 13.25 13.14 -1.52
C VAL A 171 14.70 12.87 -1.87
N LYS A 172 15.23 13.55 -2.90
CA LYS A 172 16.67 13.44 -3.27
C LYS A 172 17.60 13.94 -2.16
N ILE A 173 17.25 15.04 -1.49
CA ILE A 173 18.02 15.55 -0.35
C ILE A 173 17.94 14.58 0.83
N LEU A 174 16.75 14.07 1.12
CA LEU A 174 16.52 13.10 2.20
C LEU A 174 17.32 11.82 1.95
N GLN A 175 17.30 11.30 0.73
CA GLN A 175 18.10 10.12 0.37
C GLN A 175 19.60 10.37 0.60
N LYS A 176 20.09 11.56 0.23
CA LYS A 176 21.49 11.91 0.50
C LYS A 176 21.79 11.98 2.01
N GLN A 177 20.91 12.56 2.81
CA GLN A 177 21.06 12.57 4.27
C GLN A 177 21.11 11.15 4.84
N LEU A 178 20.30 10.24 4.30
CA LEU A 178 20.28 8.84 4.68
C LEU A 178 21.58 8.13 4.32
N ASP A 179 22.07 8.33 3.09
CA ASP A 179 23.34 7.76 2.62
C ASP A 179 24.52 8.28 3.48
N ASP A 180 24.55 9.58 3.78
CA ASP A 180 25.58 10.22 4.61
C ASP A 180 25.54 9.62 6.04
N TYR A 181 24.36 9.36 6.57
CA TYR A 181 24.20 8.70 7.88
C TYR A 181 24.67 7.25 7.89
N GLN A 182 24.28 6.46 6.89
CA GLN A 182 24.70 5.06 6.77
C GLN A 182 26.23 4.98 6.68
N ASN A 183 26.84 5.80 5.81
CA ASN A 183 28.29 5.88 5.69
C ASN A 183 28.96 6.34 7.00
N GLY A 184 28.38 7.32 7.69
CA GLY A 184 28.85 7.80 8.98
C GLY A 184 28.79 6.71 10.05
N THR A 185 27.70 5.95 10.08
CA THR A 185 27.48 4.84 11.01
C THR A 185 28.47 3.69 10.75
N GLU A 186 28.67 3.30 9.49
CA GLU A 186 29.67 2.29 9.13
C GLU A 186 31.08 2.72 9.57
N ASN A 187 31.50 3.94 9.26
CA ASN A 187 32.80 4.49 9.65
C ASN A 187 32.96 4.56 11.19
N PHE A 188 31.88 4.92 11.89
CA PHE A 188 31.85 4.92 13.36
C PHE A 188 32.12 3.51 13.93
N PHE A 189 31.39 2.51 13.45
CA PHE A 189 31.57 1.14 13.90
C PHE A 189 32.90 0.53 13.47
N GLU A 190 33.40 0.82 12.27
CA GLU A 190 34.73 0.37 11.84
C GLU A 190 35.83 0.84 12.80
N LYS A 191 35.74 2.07 13.32
CA LYS A 191 36.69 2.62 14.29
C LYS A 191 36.43 2.11 15.73
N LEU A 192 35.17 1.96 16.12
CA LEU A 192 34.79 1.55 17.47
C LEU A 192 35.03 0.05 17.73
N LEU A 193 34.80 -0.80 16.74
CA LEU A 193 34.87 -2.26 16.90
C LEU A 193 36.26 -2.79 17.34
N PRO A 194 37.38 -2.30 16.78
CA PRO A 194 38.70 -2.66 17.25
C PRO A 194 38.96 -2.23 18.70
N ALA A 195 38.54 -1.01 19.06
CA ALA A 195 38.67 -0.51 20.44
C ALA A 195 37.84 -1.34 21.41
N TYR A 196 36.61 -1.68 21.06
CA TYR A 196 35.75 -2.54 21.85
C TYR A 196 36.30 -3.95 22.01
N LYS A 197 36.85 -4.55 20.95
CA LYS A 197 37.51 -5.85 21.01
C LYS A 197 38.75 -5.82 21.93
N TYR A 198 39.54 -4.75 21.85
CA TYR A 198 40.70 -4.54 22.71
C TYR A 198 40.30 -4.37 24.16
N PHE A 199 39.32 -3.54 24.47
CA PHE A 199 38.76 -3.37 25.80
C PHE A 199 38.31 -4.73 26.41
N ASN A 200 37.52 -5.49 25.65
CA ASN A 200 37.06 -6.81 26.10
C ASN A 200 38.21 -7.80 26.34
N LYS A 201 39.30 -7.73 25.55
CA LYS A 201 40.49 -8.54 25.77
C LYS A 201 41.14 -8.20 27.11
N LEU A 202 41.30 -6.92 27.44
CA LEU A 202 41.86 -6.45 28.70
C LEU A 202 41.02 -6.93 29.90
N ILE A 203 39.71 -6.81 29.81
CA ILE A 203 38.77 -7.24 30.85
C ILE A 203 38.78 -8.77 31.01
N LYS A 204 38.57 -9.52 29.92
CA LYS A 204 38.31 -10.96 29.97
C LYS A 204 39.59 -11.79 30.12
N ASN A 205 40.64 -11.45 29.37
CA ASN A 205 41.85 -12.26 29.32
C ASN A 205 42.91 -11.78 30.32
N GLU A 206 43.03 -10.47 30.51
CA GLU A 206 44.02 -9.89 31.41
C GLU A 206 43.44 -9.54 32.78
N LYS A 207 42.14 -9.80 33.00
CA LYS A 207 41.40 -9.53 34.26
C LYS A 207 41.63 -8.13 34.81
N MET A 208 41.77 -7.16 33.90
CA MET A 208 42.04 -5.77 34.23
C MET A 208 40.80 -5.10 34.81
N ASN A 209 40.98 -4.15 35.73
CA ASN A 209 39.89 -3.28 36.18
C ASN A 209 39.31 -2.46 34.99
N SER A 210 38.00 -2.22 35.01
CA SER A 210 37.27 -1.53 33.96
C SER A 210 37.83 -0.14 33.63
N ASP A 211 38.19 0.66 34.67
CA ASP A 211 38.67 2.02 34.48
C ASP A 211 40.06 2.02 33.84
N LEU A 212 40.95 1.15 34.28
CA LEU A 212 42.29 1.02 33.69
C LEU A 212 42.23 0.43 32.27
N ALA A 213 41.32 -0.51 32.02
CA ALA A 213 41.08 -1.05 30.68
C ALA A 213 40.53 0.03 29.74
N MET A 214 39.64 0.90 30.21
CA MET A 214 39.12 2.03 29.45
C MET A 214 40.21 3.04 29.14
N GLN A 215 41.05 3.41 30.13
CA GLN A 215 42.17 4.31 29.93
C GLN A 215 43.14 3.78 28.87
N LYS A 216 43.58 2.52 28.98
CA LYS A 216 44.47 1.90 27.98
C LYS A 216 43.82 1.79 26.59
N THR A 217 42.51 1.60 26.54
CA THR A 217 41.79 1.54 25.28
C THR A 217 41.79 2.92 24.62
N ARG A 218 41.55 4.00 25.37
CA ARG A 218 41.59 5.37 24.84
C ARG A 218 43.02 5.76 24.38
N GLU A 219 44.06 5.32 25.09
CA GLU A 219 45.45 5.54 24.69
C GLU A 219 45.80 4.80 23.38
N ALA A 220 45.31 3.57 23.21
CA ALA A 220 45.56 2.76 22.02
C ALA A 220 44.69 3.15 20.80
N PHE A 221 43.51 3.64 21.06
CA PHE A 221 42.51 4.04 20.04
C PHE A 221 41.96 5.42 20.41
N PRO A 222 42.52 6.52 19.85
CA PRO A 222 42.02 7.87 20.09
C PRO A 222 40.67 8.05 19.42
N LEU A 223 39.58 7.98 20.20
CA LEU A 223 38.21 8.13 19.74
C LEU A 223 37.63 9.53 19.95
N ASP A 224 38.47 10.47 20.45
CA ASP A 224 38.03 11.81 20.87
C ASP A 224 37.44 12.65 19.73
N ASN A 225 37.80 12.35 18.47
CA ASN A 225 37.27 13.00 17.29
C ASN A 225 36.26 12.13 16.51
N LEU A 226 35.71 11.10 17.15
CA LEU A 226 34.74 10.24 16.52
C LEU A 226 33.36 10.91 16.63
N GLU A 227 32.89 11.49 15.54
CA GLU A 227 31.53 12.04 15.46
C GLU A 227 30.53 10.92 15.68
N ASN A 228 29.62 11.15 16.64
CA ASN A 228 28.52 10.22 16.90
C ASN A 228 27.43 10.41 15.84
N PRO A 229 27.24 9.50 14.89
CA PRO A 229 26.23 9.65 13.85
C PRO A 229 24.81 9.64 14.41
N PHE A 230 24.58 9.06 15.59
CA PHE A 230 23.26 8.95 16.22
C PHE A 230 22.74 10.28 16.82
N THR A 231 23.56 11.33 16.84
CA THR A 231 23.13 12.68 17.23
C THR A 231 22.59 13.50 16.06
N THR A 232 22.67 12.98 14.84
CA THR A 232 22.22 13.69 13.64
C THR A 232 20.71 13.47 13.49
N ILE A 233 19.92 14.54 13.59
CA ILE A 233 18.50 14.52 13.32
C ILE A 233 18.31 14.50 11.80
N PHE A 234 17.76 13.39 11.30
CA PHE A 234 17.47 13.24 9.88
C PHE A 234 16.21 13.95 9.48
N PHE A 235 16.06 14.12 8.16
CA PHE A 235 14.83 14.59 7.54
C PHE A 235 14.45 16.01 7.88
N LYS A 236 15.46 16.81 8.27
CA LYS A 236 15.35 18.24 8.37
C LYS A 236 15.48 18.88 6.99
N ILE A 237 14.53 19.76 6.65
CA ILE A 237 14.59 20.55 5.43
C ILE A 237 15.65 21.65 5.59
N ASN A 238 16.65 21.66 4.75
CA ASN A 238 17.58 22.78 4.65
C ASN A 238 16.97 23.85 3.74
N LEU A 239 16.40 24.91 4.35
CA LEU A 239 15.70 25.97 3.64
C LEU A 239 16.61 26.66 2.61
N ASN A 240 17.87 26.96 2.93
CA ASN A 240 18.78 27.62 2.00
C ASN A 240 18.97 26.81 0.72
N LYS A 241 19.21 25.49 0.85
CA LYS A 241 19.32 24.60 -0.33
C LYS A 241 18.01 24.49 -1.09
N PHE A 242 16.88 24.57 -0.42
CA PHE A 242 15.57 24.52 -1.06
C PHE A 242 15.33 25.79 -1.86
N GLU A 243 15.69 26.96 -1.32
CA GLU A 243 15.59 28.28 -1.96
C GLU A 243 16.65 28.49 -3.08
N GLU A 244 17.77 27.78 -3.06
CA GLU A 244 18.70 27.74 -4.20
C GLU A 244 18.05 27.15 -5.46
N LYS A 245 17.08 26.25 -5.29
CA LYS A 245 16.44 25.55 -6.41
C LYS A 245 15.08 26.15 -6.79
N PHE A 246 14.35 26.67 -5.83
CA PHE A 246 13.00 27.23 -6.01
C PHE A 246 12.95 28.64 -5.40
N THR A 247 12.08 29.50 -5.93
CA THR A 247 11.93 30.84 -5.35
C THR A 247 11.39 30.78 -3.92
N HIS A 248 11.77 31.74 -3.10
CA HIS A 248 11.30 31.87 -1.71
C HIS A 248 9.76 31.78 -1.59
N GLU A 249 9.04 32.47 -2.48
CA GLU A 249 7.58 32.44 -2.50
C GLU A 249 7.02 31.03 -2.66
N LYS A 250 7.57 30.22 -3.57
CA LYS A 250 7.13 28.84 -3.81
C LYS A 250 7.47 27.94 -2.64
N VAL A 251 8.66 28.08 -2.07
CA VAL A 251 9.08 27.33 -0.88
C VAL A 251 8.15 27.65 0.29
N MET A 252 7.87 28.94 0.53
CA MET A 252 6.96 29.34 1.62
C MET A 252 5.53 28.90 1.37
N SER A 253 5.06 28.95 0.13
CA SER A 253 3.74 28.42 -0.23
C SER A 253 3.65 26.92 0.08
N PHE A 254 4.62 26.12 -0.37
CA PHE A 254 4.71 24.70 -0.07
C PHE A 254 4.67 24.42 1.44
N LEU A 255 5.51 25.10 2.21
CA LEU A 255 5.59 24.90 3.66
C LEU A 255 4.32 25.34 4.39
N ASN A 256 3.72 26.47 4.00
CA ASN A 256 2.50 26.98 4.64
C ASN A 256 1.30 26.03 4.48
N TYR A 257 1.16 25.40 3.31
CA TYR A 257 0.05 24.49 3.05
C TYR A 257 0.27 23.08 3.56
N PHE A 258 1.52 22.60 3.59
CA PHE A 258 1.84 21.22 3.91
C PHE A 258 2.59 21.01 5.21
N SER A 259 2.80 22.07 6.03
CA SER A 259 3.37 21.91 7.36
C SER A 259 2.40 22.21 8.48
N VAL A 260 2.67 21.63 9.64
CA VAL A 260 1.88 21.79 10.87
C VAL A 260 2.79 21.71 12.09
N GLY A 261 2.54 22.57 13.07
CA GLY A 261 3.20 22.53 14.39
C GLY A 261 2.41 21.72 15.41
N ARG A 262 3.05 21.40 16.53
CA ARG A 262 2.42 20.76 17.68
C ARG A 262 1.63 21.79 18.48
N GLU A 263 0.31 21.64 18.54
CA GLU A 263 -0.60 22.51 19.29
C GLU A 263 -1.87 21.73 19.68
N GLU A 264 -2.69 22.27 20.60
CA GLU A 264 -3.92 21.62 21.03
C GLU A 264 -4.93 21.56 19.89
N ARG A 265 -5.42 20.32 19.57
CA ARG A 265 -6.45 20.03 18.57
C ARG A 265 -7.32 18.88 19.01
N GLU A 266 -8.55 18.85 18.52
CA GLU A 266 -9.43 17.70 18.66
C GLU A 266 -8.98 16.59 17.69
N PHE A 267 -8.27 15.60 18.19
CA PHE A 267 -7.93 14.37 17.50
C PHE A 267 -7.76 13.24 18.53
N TYR A 268 -8.42 12.12 18.31
CA TYR A 268 -8.46 11.08 19.33
C TYR A 268 -8.41 9.66 18.74
N TYR A 269 -9.26 9.35 17.76
CA TYR A 269 -9.44 7.99 17.30
C TYR A 269 -8.53 7.63 16.13
N TYR A 270 -8.05 6.40 16.15
CA TYR A 270 -7.17 5.84 15.12
C TYR A 270 -7.78 5.89 13.71
N THR A 271 -9.09 5.86 13.59
CA THR A 271 -9.84 5.87 12.32
C THR A 271 -10.26 7.28 11.87
N GLU A 272 -9.79 8.33 12.52
CA GLU A 272 -10.05 9.71 12.17
C GLU A 272 -8.90 10.30 11.36
N SER A 273 -9.20 11.26 10.50
CA SER A 273 -8.18 12.09 9.85
C SER A 273 -7.66 13.12 10.80
N GLY A 274 -6.35 13.19 10.97
CA GLY A 274 -5.68 14.16 11.80
C GLY A 274 -4.87 15.19 11.01
N PRO A 275 -4.16 16.09 11.72
CA PRO A 275 -3.40 17.17 11.09
C PRO A 275 -2.28 16.69 10.17
N PHE A 276 -1.64 15.55 10.50
CA PHE A 276 -0.53 14.99 9.74
C PHE A 276 -0.97 14.39 8.38
N ASP A 277 -2.22 13.95 8.25
CA ASP A 277 -2.70 13.34 7.00
C ASP A 277 -2.59 14.28 5.80
N ASN A 278 -2.91 15.56 6.01
CA ASN A 278 -2.89 16.58 4.95
C ASN A 278 -1.71 17.56 5.08
N LYS A 279 -0.99 17.56 6.20
CA LYS A 279 0.17 18.42 6.46
C LYS A 279 1.33 17.59 7.03
N PRO A 280 1.97 16.77 6.20
CA PRO A 280 2.96 15.77 6.64
C PRO A 280 4.34 16.34 6.95
N ILE A 281 4.54 17.64 6.86
CA ILE A 281 5.77 18.31 7.27
C ILE A 281 5.55 18.86 8.69
N ILE A 282 6.39 18.45 9.62
CA ILE A 282 6.29 18.92 11.00
C ILE A 282 7.12 20.17 11.18
N LYS A 283 6.47 21.26 11.57
CA LYS A 283 7.13 22.49 11.99
C LYS A 283 7.40 22.44 13.49
N HIS A 284 8.69 22.47 13.86
CA HIS A 284 9.10 22.61 15.26
C HIS A 284 10.05 23.79 15.38
N GLU A 285 9.72 24.75 16.22
CA GLU A 285 10.35 26.06 16.28
C GLU A 285 10.37 26.75 14.90
N ASN A 286 11.54 27.03 14.35
CA ASN A 286 11.71 27.60 13.01
C ASN A 286 12.19 26.60 11.95
N GLU A 287 12.08 25.31 12.23
CA GLU A 287 12.60 24.26 11.40
C GLU A 287 11.49 23.30 10.94
N TYR A 288 11.77 22.55 9.85
CA TYR A 288 10.80 21.68 9.19
C TYR A 288 11.37 20.29 9.03
N TYR A 289 10.56 19.27 9.38
CA TYR A 289 10.96 17.88 9.41
C TYR A 289 9.97 17.01 8.61
N ILE A 290 10.47 16.01 7.90
CA ILE A 290 9.67 15.09 7.09
C ILE A 290 9.85 13.65 7.62
N PRO A 291 9.04 13.19 8.55
CA PRO A 291 9.16 11.82 9.08
C PRO A 291 8.77 10.74 8.07
N ILE A 292 7.79 11.00 7.21
CA ILE A 292 7.28 10.06 6.21
C ILE A 292 7.11 10.79 4.89
N SER A 293 8.10 10.69 4.00
CA SER A 293 8.14 11.46 2.73
C SER A 293 6.96 11.15 1.81
N LYS A 294 6.57 9.88 1.69
CA LYS A 294 5.47 9.46 0.82
C LYS A 294 4.12 10.06 1.22
N GLN A 295 3.92 10.40 2.50
CA GLN A 295 2.71 11.06 2.98
C GLN A 295 2.48 12.43 2.32
N ILE A 296 3.54 13.08 1.82
CA ILE A 296 3.42 14.33 1.06
C ILE A 296 2.62 14.12 -0.24
N LEU A 297 2.84 13.01 -0.94
CA LEU A 297 2.08 12.70 -2.16
C LEU A 297 0.59 12.45 -1.85
N HIS A 298 0.29 11.76 -0.75
CA HIS A 298 -1.10 11.58 -0.31
C HIS A 298 -1.75 12.91 0.09
N ALA A 299 -0.98 13.80 0.74
CA ALA A 299 -1.46 15.14 1.05
C ALA A 299 -1.71 15.99 -0.21
N PHE A 300 -0.87 15.88 -1.24
CA PHE A 300 -1.10 16.53 -2.54
C PHE A 300 -2.39 16.00 -3.18
N GLU A 301 -2.53 14.69 -3.27
CA GLU A 301 -3.71 14.07 -3.84
C GLU A 301 -4.98 14.56 -3.13
N ASN A 302 -5.03 14.46 -1.81
CA ASN A 302 -6.18 14.88 -1.02
C ASN A 302 -6.48 16.37 -1.17
N GLN A 303 -5.48 17.23 -1.00
CA GLN A 303 -5.71 18.68 -1.00
C GLN A 303 -6.01 19.21 -2.41
N PHE A 304 -5.33 18.72 -3.45
CA PHE A 304 -5.57 19.17 -4.82
C PHE A 304 -6.93 18.70 -5.33
N PHE A 305 -7.26 17.43 -5.11
CA PHE A 305 -8.56 16.91 -5.57
C PHE A 305 -9.71 17.58 -4.82
N ASN A 306 -9.59 17.78 -3.51
CA ASN A 306 -10.61 18.51 -2.75
C ASN A 306 -10.75 19.96 -3.24
N ALA A 307 -9.66 20.67 -3.51
CA ALA A 307 -9.70 22.03 -4.03
C ALA A 307 -10.43 22.11 -5.37
N ILE A 308 -10.19 21.15 -6.26
CA ILE A 308 -10.86 21.11 -7.58
C ILE A 308 -12.34 20.70 -7.40
N GLU A 309 -12.64 19.74 -6.52
CA GLU A 309 -14.01 19.30 -6.23
C GLU A 309 -14.88 20.40 -5.58
N GLU A 310 -14.28 21.28 -4.80
CA GLU A 310 -14.93 22.46 -4.20
C GLU A 310 -15.13 23.61 -5.20
N SER A 311 -14.42 23.60 -6.31
CA SER A 311 -14.47 24.65 -7.33
C SER A 311 -15.62 24.43 -8.34
N ASN A 312 -15.80 25.41 -9.23
CA ASN A 312 -16.72 25.31 -10.37
C ASN A 312 -16.25 24.31 -11.43
N ARG A 313 -15.08 23.69 -11.27
CA ARG A 313 -14.52 22.68 -12.18
C ARG A 313 -14.87 21.24 -11.81
N ARG A 314 -15.62 21.01 -10.74
CA ARG A 314 -15.95 19.68 -10.21
C ARG A 314 -16.44 18.69 -11.28
N THR A 315 -17.42 19.08 -12.08
CA THR A 315 -17.98 18.18 -13.12
C THR A 315 -16.95 17.83 -14.19
N SER A 316 -16.14 18.81 -14.63
CA SER A 316 -15.08 18.56 -15.61
C SER A 316 -13.96 17.71 -15.03
N PHE A 317 -13.68 17.85 -13.74
CA PHE A 317 -12.70 17.04 -13.03
C PHE A 317 -13.09 15.56 -13.00
N PHE A 318 -14.34 15.24 -12.65
CA PHE A 318 -14.79 13.84 -12.65
C PHE A 318 -14.74 13.23 -14.04
N ARG A 319 -15.18 13.95 -15.09
CA ARG A 319 -15.06 13.47 -16.47
C ARG A 319 -13.61 13.24 -16.91
N ASN A 320 -12.71 14.15 -16.54
CA ASN A 320 -11.27 13.98 -16.83
C ASN A 320 -10.69 12.78 -16.10
N ARG A 321 -11.03 12.59 -14.82
CA ARG A 321 -10.59 11.46 -13.99
C ARG A 321 -11.02 10.13 -14.62
N ASP A 322 -12.30 10.01 -14.99
CA ASP A 322 -12.86 8.80 -15.57
C ASP A 322 -12.14 8.49 -16.89
N ARG A 323 -12.07 9.47 -17.81
CA ARG A 323 -11.35 9.34 -19.07
C ARG A 323 -9.88 8.97 -18.90
N LYS A 324 -9.17 9.58 -17.93
CA LYS A 324 -7.76 9.28 -17.67
C LYS A 324 -7.55 7.88 -17.12
N SER A 325 -8.48 7.39 -16.32
CA SER A 325 -8.45 6.00 -15.83
C SER A 325 -8.63 5.00 -16.98
N GLU A 326 -9.52 5.27 -17.94
CA GLU A 326 -9.70 4.46 -19.14
C GLU A 326 -8.45 4.50 -20.04
N GLU A 327 -7.90 5.70 -20.31
CA GLU A 327 -6.67 5.88 -21.10
C GLU A 327 -5.49 5.11 -20.48
N LYS A 328 -5.33 5.18 -19.16
CA LYS A 328 -4.28 4.47 -18.44
C LYS A 328 -4.48 2.94 -18.50
N THR A 329 -5.71 2.48 -18.34
CA THR A 329 -6.03 1.06 -18.48
C THR A 329 -5.69 0.55 -19.89
N LEU A 330 -6.07 1.30 -20.92
CA LEU A 330 -5.72 0.99 -22.31
C LEU A 330 -4.21 0.95 -22.53
N GLU A 331 -3.45 1.89 -21.95
CA GLU A 331 -1.98 1.92 -22.01
C GLU A 331 -1.37 0.65 -21.42
N ILE A 332 -1.84 0.24 -20.22
CA ILE A 332 -1.37 -0.97 -19.54
C ILE A 332 -1.57 -2.21 -20.43
N PHE A 333 -2.75 -2.36 -21.04
CA PHE A 333 -2.99 -3.49 -21.95
C PHE A 333 -2.20 -3.40 -23.26
N LYS A 334 -1.95 -2.19 -23.79
CA LYS A 334 -1.08 -2.00 -24.96
C LYS A 334 0.37 -2.38 -24.66
N ARG A 335 0.86 -2.10 -23.46
CA ARG A 335 2.18 -2.57 -23.00
C ARG A 335 2.23 -4.10 -22.96
N LEU A 336 1.21 -4.74 -22.39
CA LEU A 336 1.16 -6.20 -22.24
C LEU A 336 1.07 -6.93 -23.58
N LEU A 337 0.14 -6.53 -24.45
CA LEU A 337 -0.24 -7.30 -25.65
C LEU A 337 0.42 -6.78 -26.93
N GLY A 338 0.82 -5.50 -26.97
CA GLY A 338 1.49 -4.87 -28.09
C GLY A 338 0.71 -4.97 -29.39
N LYS A 339 1.39 -5.40 -30.46
CA LYS A 339 0.80 -5.57 -31.81
C LYS A 339 -0.01 -6.86 -31.99
N ASN A 340 -0.14 -7.67 -30.95
CA ASN A 340 -0.85 -8.96 -31.01
C ASN A 340 -2.36 -8.80 -30.71
N ALA A 341 -2.85 -7.59 -30.61
CA ALA A 341 -4.25 -7.29 -30.33
C ALA A 341 -4.72 -6.02 -31.03
N GLU A 342 -6.02 -5.94 -31.25
CA GLU A 342 -6.76 -4.75 -31.66
C GLU A 342 -7.43 -4.15 -30.41
N TYR A 343 -7.50 -2.84 -30.35
CA TYR A 343 -7.95 -2.09 -29.18
C TYR A 343 -9.06 -1.11 -29.59
N PHE A 344 -10.19 -1.19 -28.91
CA PHE A 344 -11.33 -0.34 -29.14
C PHE A 344 -11.76 0.31 -27.84
N SER A 345 -12.03 1.62 -27.87
CA SER A 345 -12.54 2.39 -26.73
C SER A 345 -13.85 3.06 -27.11
N SER A 346 -14.67 3.36 -26.11
CA SER A 346 -16.00 3.99 -26.30
C SER A 346 -16.84 3.26 -27.34
N ILE A 347 -17.20 2.01 -27.04
CA ILE A 347 -17.84 1.07 -27.96
C ILE A 347 -19.34 1.05 -27.72
N TYR A 348 -20.12 0.98 -28.78
CA TYR A 348 -21.58 0.95 -28.75
C TYR A 348 -22.10 -0.32 -29.42
N GLU A 349 -23.15 -0.91 -28.85
CA GLU A 349 -23.80 -2.12 -29.36
C GLU A 349 -24.58 -1.91 -30.64
N ARG A 350 -25.04 -0.68 -30.89
CA ARG A 350 -25.81 -0.25 -32.08
C ARG A 350 -25.48 1.19 -32.42
N PRO A 351 -25.72 1.62 -33.69
CA PRO A 351 -25.40 2.99 -34.10
C PRO A 351 -26.10 4.09 -33.30
N ASP A 352 -27.26 3.79 -32.74
CA ASP A 352 -28.12 4.69 -31.97
C ASP A 352 -28.15 4.37 -30.48
N SER A 353 -27.28 3.45 -30.01
CA SER A 353 -27.23 3.04 -28.62
C SER A 353 -26.67 4.14 -27.72
N GLN A 354 -27.24 4.25 -26.55
CA GLN A 354 -26.70 5.06 -25.44
C GLN A 354 -25.86 4.23 -24.47
N ASN A 355 -25.78 2.91 -24.69
CA ASN A 355 -25.02 2.00 -23.89
C ASN A 355 -23.59 1.98 -24.40
N GLU A 356 -22.73 2.73 -23.74
CA GLU A 356 -21.29 2.75 -23.95
C GLU A 356 -20.61 1.64 -23.15
N HIS A 357 -19.57 1.06 -23.75
CA HIS A 357 -18.60 0.19 -23.10
C HIS A 357 -17.22 0.84 -23.19
N ASP A 358 -16.48 0.79 -22.08
CA ASP A 358 -15.25 1.56 -21.97
C ASP A 358 -14.16 1.02 -22.92
N LEU A 359 -13.83 -0.27 -22.83
CA LEU A 359 -12.75 -0.88 -23.62
C LEU A 359 -13.10 -2.30 -24.08
N LEU A 360 -12.76 -2.62 -25.33
CA LEU A 360 -12.72 -3.98 -25.86
C LEU A 360 -11.37 -4.26 -26.49
N ILE A 361 -10.79 -5.40 -26.18
CA ILE A 361 -9.52 -5.82 -26.75
C ILE A 361 -9.70 -7.21 -27.38
N LYS A 362 -9.37 -7.32 -28.68
CA LYS A 362 -9.42 -8.57 -29.44
C LYS A 362 -8.01 -9.00 -29.79
N THR A 363 -7.57 -10.15 -29.29
CA THR A 363 -6.25 -10.68 -29.61
C THR A 363 -6.25 -11.49 -30.90
N ASN A 364 -5.09 -11.58 -31.56
CA ASN A 364 -4.91 -12.42 -32.76
C ASN A 364 -5.12 -13.93 -32.49
N LYS A 365 -5.26 -14.32 -31.23
CA LYS A 365 -5.51 -15.70 -30.79
C LYS A 365 -6.97 -15.98 -30.43
N GLY A 366 -7.87 -15.06 -30.72
CA GLY A 366 -9.29 -15.22 -30.42
C GLY A 366 -9.67 -15.02 -28.95
N THR A 367 -8.81 -14.41 -28.14
CA THR A 367 -9.18 -13.98 -26.79
C THR A 367 -9.77 -12.57 -26.86
N ILE A 368 -10.89 -12.37 -26.17
CA ILE A 368 -11.53 -11.07 -26.02
C ILE A 368 -11.49 -10.65 -24.55
N TYR A 369 -11.08 -9.41 -24.28
CA TYR A 369 -11.24 -8.78 -22.98
C TYR A 369 -12.29 -7.67 -23.09
N ILE A 370 -13.33 -7.75 -22.29
CA ILE A 370 -14.34 -6.72 -22.09
C ILE A 370 -13.99 -6.04 -20.78
N ILE A 371 -13.64 -4.76 -20.82
CA ILE A 371 -13.07 -4.04 -19.69
C ILE A 371 -13.93 -2.84 -19.39
N GLU A 372 -14.41 -2.74 -18.16
CA GLU A 372 -15.12 -1.57 -17.63
C GLU A 372 -14.29 -0.94 -16.53
N VAL A 373 -14.15 0.39 -16.54
CA VAL A 373 -13.31 1.17 -15.65
C VAL A 373 -14.17 2.04 -14.74
N LYS A 374 -13.94 1.97 -13.45
CA LYS A 374 -14.70 2.74 -12.45
C LYS A 374 -13.76 3.56 -11.57
N ALA A 375 -13.98 4.88 -11.53
CA ALA A 375 -13.12 5.81 -10.80
C ALA A 375 -13.77 6.42 -9.55
N SER A 376 -14.92 5.92 -9.11
CA SER A 376 -15.56 6.40 -7.88
C SER A 376 -14.78 6.07 -6.64
N LYS A 377 -14.73 7.02 -5.69
CA LYS A 377 -14.07 6.82 -4.41
C LYS A 377 -14.73 5.70 -3.61
N PHE A 378 -13.96 4.71 -3.20
CA PHE A 378 -14.34 3.79 -2.16
C PHE A 378 -14.14 4.46 -0.79
N LYS A 379 -15.17 4.43 0.04
CA LYS A 379 -15.08 5.04 1.37
C LYS A 379 -14.76 3.98 2.40
N GLU A 380 -13.80 4.28 3.27
CA GLU A 380 -13.41 3.39 4.35
C GLU A 380 -14.60 3.09 5.29
N PRO A 381 -14.71 1.86 5.82
CA PRO A 381 -15.81 1.44 6.66
C PRO A 381 -15.79 2.13 8.03
N PHE A 382 -16.97 2.32 8.59
CA PHE A 382 -17.12 2.85 9.94
C PHE A 382 -16.78 1.81 11.02
N ARG A 383 -16.53 2.30 12.24
CA ARG A 383 -16.35 1.47 13.45
C ARG A 383 -17.58 0.66 13.84
N ASN A 384 -18.76 0.98 13.34
CA ASN A 384 -19.97 0.18 13.53
C ASN A 384 -20.08 -0.87 12.42
N PRO A 385 -20.04 -2.19 12.73
CA PRO A 385 -20.01 -3.25 11.73
C PRO A 385 -21.24 -3.28 10.82
N ASP A 386 -22.43 -2.99 11.33
CA ASP A 386 -23.66 -3.02 10.53
C ASP A 386 -23.73 -1.84 9.55
N LYS A 387 -23.37 -0.65 10.02
CA LYS A 387 -23.24 0.53 9.15
C LYS A 387 -22.12 0.34 8.11
N ALA A 388 -21.02 -0.31 8.48
CA ALA A 388 -19.94 -0.66 7.57
C ALA A 388 -20.44 -1.57 6.46
N TYR A 389 -21.16 -2.66 6.79
CA TYR A 389 -21.73 -3.58 5.80
C TYR A 389 -22.64 -2.87 4.79
N GLU A 390 -23.60 -2.10 5.26
CA GLU A 390 -24.53 -1.39 4.37
C GLU A 390 -23.82 -0.37 3.47
N ARG A 391 -22.79 0.27 3.97
CA ARG A 391 -22.00 1.21 3.19
C ARG A 391 -21.15 0.52 2.14
N ILE A 392 -20.42 -0.53 2.52
CA ILE A 392 -19.60 -1.34 1.60
C ILE A 392 -20.49 -1.86 0.47
N LYS A 393 -21.66 -2.44 0.80
CA LYS A 393 -22.63 -2.94 -0.17
C LYS A 393 -23.13 -1.84 -1.12
N ARG A 394 -23.44 -0.64 -0.58
CA ARG A 394 -23.87 0.50 -1.38
C ARG A 394 -22.77 0.97 -2.34
N ASP A 395 -21.53 1.12 -1.85
CA ASP A 395 -20.41 1.58 -2.68
C ASP A 395 -20.08 0.54 -3.77
N PHE A 396 -20.15 -0.76 -3.46
CA PHE A 396 -19.98 -1.84 -4.42
C PHE A 396 -21.04 -1.85 -5.53
N LYS A 397 -22.30 -1.50 -5.21
CA LYS A 397 -23.45 -1.53 -6.11
C LYS A 397 -23.79 -0.17 -6.73
N SER A 398 -23.04 0.88 -6.38
CA SER A 398 -23.24 2.22 -6.97
C SER A 398 -22.92 2.24 -8.46
N ASP A 399 -23.30 3.33 -9.15
CA ASP A 399 -22.98 3.53 -10.57
C ASP A 399 -21.48 3.51 -10.87
N GLY A 400 -20.65 3.85 -9.87
CA GLY A 400 -19.18 3.73 -9.95
C GLY A 400 -18.63 2.46 -9.32
N GLY A 401 -19.47 1.50 -8.93
CA GLY A 401 -19.08 0.27 -8.25
C GLY A 401 -18.82 -0.91 -9.20
N ILE A 402 -18.30 -1.99 -8.60
CA ILE A 402 -17.92 -3.21 -9.32
C ILE A 402 -19.14 -3.93 -9.91
N GLN A 403 -20.30 -3.93 -9.22
CA GLN A 403 -21.53 -4.53 -9.76
C GLN A 403 -21.94 -3.88 -11.08
N LYS A 404 -21.93 -2.55 -11.14
CA LYS A 404 -22.28 -1.82 -12.36
C LYS A 404 -21.31 -2.09 -13.51
N ALA A 405 -20.00 -2.17 -13.22
CA ALA A 405 -19.00 -2.56 -14.20
C ALA A 405 -19.28 -3.96 -14.77
N TYR A 406 -19.54 -4.93 -13.87
CA TYR A 406 -19.91 -6.28 -14.29
C TYR A 406 -21.16 -6.30 -15.16
N ASP A 407 -22.25 -5.64 -14.76
CA ASP A 407 -23.51 -5.63 -15.50
C ASP A 407 -23.36 -5.02 -16.90
N GLN A 408 -22.55 -3.97 -17.03
CA GLN A 408 -22.23 -3.37 -18.33
C GLN A 408 -21.44 -4.35 -19.21
N ALA A 409 -20.34 -4.91 -18.70
CA ALA A 409 -19.52 -5.86 -19.45
C ALA A 409 -20.28 -7.15 -19.79
N LYS A 410 -21.11 -7.64 -18.87
CA LYS A 410 -21.93 -8.84 -19.07
C LYS A 410 -22.94 -8.68 -20.21
N ARG A 411 -23.55 -7.52 -20.32
CA ARG A 411 -24.46 -7.23 -21.43
C ARG A 411 -23.76 -7.35 -22.79
N LEU A 412 -22.54 -6.81 -22.92
CA LEU A 412 -21.75 -6.95 -24.15
C LEU A 412 -21.31 -8.41 -24.36
N TYR A 413 -20.91 -9.09 -23.30
CA TYR A 413 -20.59 -10.52 -23.34
C TYR A 413 -21.77 -11.33 -23.89
N ASP A 414 -22.98 -11.13 -23.36
CA ASP A 414 -24.19 -11.85 -23.79
C ASP A 414 -24.55 -11.56 -25.24
N LEU A 415 -24.38 -10.32 -25.68
CA LEU A 415 -24.57 -9.95 -27.07
C LEU A 415 -23.61 -10.70 -28.00
N ILE A 416 -22.32 -10.77 -27.64
CA ILE A 416 -21.28 -11.43 -28.45
C ILE A 416 -21.51 -12.94 -28.54
N ILE A 417 -21.87 -13.62 -27.44
CA ILE A 417 -22.08 -15.07 -27.45
C ILE A 417 -23.46 -15.46 -27.99
N GLY A 418 -24.44 -14.57 -27.92
CA GLY A 418 -25.81 -14.80 -28.38
C GLY A 418 -26.00 -14.69 -29.89
N GLN A 419 -25.01 -14.21 -30.64
CA GLN A 419 -25.06 -14.01 -32.08
C GLN A 419 -23.85 -14.63 -32.78
N GLU A 420 -24.02 -15.06 -34.03
CA GLU A 420 -22.90 -15.55 -34.84
C GLU A 420 -21.93 -14.40 -35.20
N VAL A 421 -22.51 -13.24 -35.55
CA VAL A 421 -21.75 -12.04 -35.92
C VAL A 421 -22.28 -10.83 -35.12
N THR A 422 -21.40 -10.17 -34.39
CA THR A 422 -21.71 -8.96 -33.62
C THR A 422 -20.97 -7.77 -34.22
N ASN A 423 -21.72 -6.76 -34.66
CA ASN A 423 -21.16 -5.50 -35.14
C ASN A 423 -21.13 -4.49 -33.98
N LEU A 424 -20.00 -3.79 -33.84
CA LEU A 424 -19.81 -2.78 -32.81
C LEU A 424 -19.45 -1.43 -33.43
N TYR A 425 -19.90 -0.37 -32.82
CA TYR A 425 -19.93 0.98 -33.39
C TYR A 425 -19.21 1.97 -32.45
N ASN A 426 -18.76 3.09 -33.01
CA ASN A 426 -18.31 4.25 -32.25
C ASN A 426 -19.49 5.17 -31.90
N GLN A 427 -19.23 6.25 -31.16
CA GLN A 427 -20.21 7.25 -30.75
C GLN A 427 -20.94 7.92 -31.95
N SER A 428 -20.30 8.00 -33.11
CA SER A 428 -20.90 8.56 -34.31
C SER A 428 -21.73 7.55 -35.13
N GLY A 429 -21.91 6.32 -34.63
CA GLY A 429 -22.64 5.25 -35.30
C GLY A 429 -21.89 4.57 -36.44
N GLN A 430 -20.56 4.81 -36.55
CA GLN A 430 -19.74 4.12 -37.56
C GLN A 430 -19.31 2.75 -37.04
N LEU A 431 -19.36 1.73 -37.91
CA LEU A 431 -18.87 0.41 -37.62
C LEU A 431 -17.34 0.44 -37.36
N ILE A 432 -16.91 -0.01 -36.20
CA ILE A 432 -15.48 -0.04 -35.81
C ILE A 432 -14.90 -1.44 -35.84
N THR A 433 -15.69 -2.47 -35.52
CA THR A 433 -15.25 -3.85 -35.56
C THR A 433 -16.42 -4.82 -35.69
N THR A 434 -16.11 -5.99 -36.21
CA THR A 434 -17.04 -7.12 -36.30
C THR A 434 -16.43 -8.31 -35.56
N ILE A 435 -17.20 -8.95 -34.71
CA ILE A 435 -16.79 -10.10 -33.93
C ILE A 435 -17.58 -11.31 -34.43
N ASN A 436 -16.86 -12.38 -34.83
CA ASN A 436 -17.45 -13.67 -35.16
C ASN A 436 -17.30 -14.59 -33.94
N SER A 437 -18.39 -15.04 -33.37
CA SER A 437 -18.39 -15.89 -32.18
C SER A 437 -17.64 -17.22 -32.39
N LYS A 438 -17.58 -17.72 -33.63
CA LYS A 438 -16.84 -18.96 -33.98
C LYS A 438 -15.31 -18.81 -33.94
N GLU A 439 -14.80 -17.57 -33.96
CA GLU A 439 -13.37 -17.28 -33.88
C GLU A 439 -12.90 -17.01 -32.44
N ILE A 440 -13.82 -17.03 -31.48
CA ILE A 440 -13.52 -16.74 -30.10
C ILE A 440 -13.10 -18.02 -29.37
N ASN A 441 -11.94 -17.97 -28.71
CA ASN A 441 -11.48 -19.03 -27.85
C ASN A 441 -11.87 -18.77 -26.38
N ASP A 442 -11.72 -17.52 -25.92
CA ASP A 442 -12.04 -17.11 -24.55
C ASP A 442 -12.54 -15.66 -24.49
N ILE A 443 -13.45 -15.37 -23.56
CA ILE A 443 -13.86 -14.00 -23.22
C ILE A 443 -13.67 -13.79 -21.71
N TYR A 444 -12.98 -12.73 -21.36
CA TYR A 444 -12.78 -12.30 -19.98
C TYR A 444 -13.47 -10.97 -19.72
N ILE A 445 -14.21 -10.88 -18.63
CA ILE A 445 -14.75 -9.63 -18.09
C ILE A 445 -13.78 -9.12 -17.04
N ILE A 446 -13.33 -7.87 -17.20
CA ILE A 446 -12.40 -7.22 -16.29
C ILE A 446 -13.00 -5.91 -15.79
N CYS A 447 -13.14 -5.76 -14.48
CA CYS A 447 -13.61 -4.55 -13.81
C CYS A 447 -12.40 -3.85 -13.19
N VAL A 448 -11.91 -2.78 -13.83
CA VAL A 448 -10.78 -2.01 -13.32
C VAL A 448 -11.30 -0.89 -12.44
N THR A 449 -10.72 -0.72 -11.25
CA THR A 449 -11.08 0.36 -10.33
C THR A 449 -9.92 1.31 -10.10
N ALA A 450 -10.17 2.61 -10.05
CA ALA A 450 -9.15 3.59 -9.70
C ALA A 450 -8.84 3.59 -8.20
N GLU A 451 -9.80 3.17 -7.38
CA GLU A 451 -9.65 3.03 -5.93
C GLU A 451 -9.51 1.56 -5.54
N ASN A 452 -8.79 1.30 -4.45
CA ASN A 452 -8.58 -0.05 -3.96
C ASN A 452 -9.81 -0.54 -3.17
N PHE A 453 -10.50 -1.55 -3.67
CA PHE A 453 -11.58 -2.24 -2.98
C PHE A 453 -11.08 -3.42 -2.10
N GLY A 454 -9.78 -3.68 -2.09
CA GLY A 454 -9.14 -4.66 -1.22
C GLY A 454 -9.81 -6.02 -1.21
N VAL A 455 -10.14 -6.52 -0.03
CA VAL A 455 -10.78 -7.83 0.19
C VAL A 455 -12.05 -8.02 -0.65
N ILE A 456 -12.80 -6.96 -0.93
CA ILE A 456 -14.05 -7.07 -1.73
C ILE A 456 -13.74 -7.39 -3.19
N ALA A 457 -12.71 -6.78 -3.76
CA ALA A 457 -12.26 -7.10 -5.11
C ALA A 457 -11.62 -8.49 -5.18
N SER A 458 -10.90 -8.88 -4.13
CA SER A 458 -10.26 -10.20 -4.06
C SER A 458 -11.25 -11.33 -3.85
N ASN A 459 -12.44 -11.09 -3.25
CA ASN A 459 -13.50 -12.08 -3.10
C ASN A 459 -14.89 -11.50 -3.43
N LEU A 460 -15.25 -11.55 -4.69
CA LEU A 460 -16.52 -11.00 -5.20
C LEU A 460 -17.76 -11.78 -4.73
N SER A 461 -17.62 -13.00 -4.23
CA SER A 461 -18.75 -13.83 -3.82
C SER A 461 -19.55 -13.22 -2.66
N TYR A 462 -18.96 -12.31 -1.91
CA TYR A 462 -19.64 -11.62 -0.82
C TYR A 462 -20.78 -10.71 -1.28
N LEU A 463 -20.61 -10.03 -2.43
CA LEU A 463 -21.54 -8.98 -2.84
C LEU A 463 -22.00 -9.03 -4.29
N LEU A 464 -21.24 -9.71 -5.18
CA LEU A 464 -21.55 -9.73 -6.61
C LEU A 464 -22.81 -10.56 -6.87
N GLU A 465 -23.77 -9.92 -7.51
CA GLU A 465 -24.97 -10.58 -8.06
C GLU A 465 -24.67 -10.98 -9.50
N LYS A 466 -24.69 -12.29 -9.78
CA LYS A 466 -24.48 -12.87 -11.10
C LYS A 466 -25.29 -14.16 -11.23
N GLU A 467 -25.51 -14.64 -12.46
CA GLU A 467 -26.08 -15.96 -12.69
C GLU A 467 -25.11 -17.06 -12.20
N LYS A 468 -25.65 -18.18 -11.74
CA LYS A 468 -24.83 -19.29 -11.21
C LYS A 468 -23.88 -19.88 -12.26
N SER A 469 -24.29 -19.86 -13.52
CA SER A 469 -23.50 -20.34 -14.66
C SER A 469 -22.36 -19.41 -15.07
N ASP A 470 -22.43 -18.14 -14.70
CA ASP A 470 -21.45 -17.17 -15.12
C ASP A 470 -20.12 -17.34 -14.39
N ARG A 471 -19.05 -17.09 -15.13
CA ARG A 471 -17.72 -16.94 -14.53
C ARG A 471 -17.70 -15.66 -13.67
N PHE A 472 -16.91 -15.70 -12.60
CA PHE A 472 -16.58 -14.47 -11.89
C PHE A 472 -15.74 -13.56 -12.79
N PRO A 473 -16.06 -12.26 -12.87
CA PRO A 473 -15.19 -11.29 -13.51
C PRO A 473 -13.90 -11.14 -12.70
N TYR A 474 -12.89 -10.56 -13.32
CA TYR A 474 -11.70 -10.12 -12.63
C TYR A 474 -11.87 -8.67 -12.20
N ALA A 475 -11.91 -8.40 -10.90
CA ALA A 475 -11.92 -7.04 -10.35
C ALA A 475 -10.52 -6.72 -9.82
N VAL A 476 -9.97 -5.58 -10.23
CA VAL A 476 -8.60 -5.20 -9.88
C VAL A 476 -8.44 -3.68 -9.80
N ASN A 477 -7.61 -3.22 -8.86
CA ASN A 477 -7.17 -1.84 -8.83
C ASN A 477 -6.21 -1.55 -9.99
N ILE A 478 -6.27 -0.35 -10.55
CA ILE A 478 -5.45 0.04 -11.71
C ILE A 478 -3.94 -0.02 -11.43
N PHE A 479 -3.52 0.28 -10.20
CA PHE A 479 -2.11 0.21 -9.79
C PHE A 479 -1.62 -1.22 -9.68
N ASP A 480 -2.45 -2.13 -9.15
CA ASP A 480 -2.13 -3.55 -9.06
C ASP A 480 -2.02 -4.16 -10.46
N LEU A 481 -2.97 -3.82 -11.35
CA LEU A 481 -2.92 -4.25 -12.75
C LEU A 481 -1.65 -3.77 -13.45
N GLU A 482 -1.26 -2.51 -13.23
CA GLU A 482 -0.01 -1.96 -13.78
C GLU A 482 1.20 -2.71 -13.23
N SER A 483 1.26 -2.95 -11.91
CA SER A 483 2.35 -3.67 -11.26
C SER A 483 2.47 -5.12 -11.77
N ILE A 484 1.34 -5.80 -11.97
CA ILE A 484 1.30 -7.15 -12.58
C ILE A 484 1.90 -7.12 -13.99
N VAL A 485 1.48 -6.18 -14.82
CA VAL A 485 1.99 -6.06 -16.20
C VAL A 485 3.48 -5.72 -16.19
N GLU A 486 3.92 -4.79 -15.34
CA GLU A 486 5.33 -4.48 -15.16
C GLU A 486 6.17 -5.68 -14.73
N TYR A 487 5.64 -6.51 -13.83
CA TYR A 487 6.32 -7.74 -13.42
C TYR A 487 6.47 -8.73 -14.57
N LEU A 488 5.42 -8.89 -15.39
CA LEU A 488 5.48 -9.75 -16.58
C LEU A 488 6.53 -9.26 -17.59
N GLU A 489 6.59 -7.95 -17.82
CA GLU A 489 7.60 -7.29 -18.67
C GLU A 489 9.02 -7.47 -18.09
N PHE A 490 9.21 -7.18 -16.82
CA PHE A 490 10.51 -7.29 -16.13
C PHE A 490 11.07 -8.71 -16.18
N LYS A 491 10.23 -9.70 -15.93
CA LYS A 491 10.61 -11.14 -16.03
C LYS A 491 10.59 -11.68 -17.46
N LYS A 492 10.22 -10.87 -18.46
CA LYS A 492 10.08 -11.24 -19.89
C LYS A 492 9.17 -12.44 -20.09
N LEU A 493 8.05 -12.47 -19.39
CA LEU A 493 7.09 -13.56 -19.43
C LEU A 493 6.08 -13.36 -20.56
N SER A 494 5.44 -14.46 -20.96
CA SER A 494 4.40 -14.41 -21.99
C SER A 494 3.15 -13.69 -21.51
N PRO A 495 2.51 -12.82 -22.32
CA PRO A 495 1.21 -12.25 -22.00
C PRO A 495 0.11 -13.27 -21.67
N ASN A 496 0.22 -14.51 -22.17
CA ASN A 496 -0.74 -15.57 -21.87
C ASN A 496 -0.80 -15.93 -20.37
N ILE A 497 0.24 -15.60 -19.60
CA ILE A 497 0.22 -15.80 -18.13
C ILE A 497 -0.91 -15.00 -17.49
N LEU A 498 -1.28 -13.85 -18.06
CA LEU A 498 -2.46 -13.14 -17.57
C LEU A 498 -3.73 -14.00 -17.75
N ASN A 499 -3.91 -14.67 -18.89
CA ASN A 499 -5.07 -15.55 -19.10
C ASN A 499 -5.09 -16.70 -18.10
N ASP A 500 -3.93 -17.37 -17.91
CA ASP A 500 -3.80 -18.44 -16.91
C ASP A 500 -4.12 -17.93 -15.50
N TYR A 501 -3.75 -16.69 -15.20
CA TYR A 501 -4.07 -16.03 -13.94
C TYR A 501 -5.56 -15.72 -13.82
N LEU A 502 -6.20 -15.18 -14.86
CA LEU A 502 -7.64 -14.90 -14.89
C LEU A 502 -8.47 -16.17 -14.68
N ASP A 503 -8.04 -17.29 -15.26
CA ASP A 503 -8.66 -18.61 -15.05
C ASP A 503 -8.49 -19.07 -13.60
N PHE A 504 -7.28 -18.94 -13.06
CA PHE A 504 -6.99 -19.24 -11.67
C PHE A 504 -7.86 -18.39 -10.72
N ARG A 505 -7.95 -17.07 -10.96
CA ARG A 505 -8.77 -16.16 -10.16
C ARG A 505 -10.24 -16.54 -10.19
N SER A 506 -10.80 -16.74 -11.37
CA SER A 506 -12.21 -17.13 -11.52
C SER A 506 -12.53 -18.44 -10.82
N ARG A 507 -11.62 -19.43 -10.88
CA ARG A 507 -11.80 -20.74 -10.25
C ARG A 507 -11.82 -20.71 -8.73
N PHE A 508 -11.04 -19.82 -8.13
CA PHE A 508 -10.85 -19.75 -6.68
C PHE A 508 -11.44 -18.49 -6.04
N GLN A 509 -12.22 -17.72 -6.78
CA GLN A 509 -12.78 -16.43 -6.36
C GLN A 509 -13.55 -16.49 -5.02
N GLU A 510 -14.27 -17.57 -4.76
CA GLU A 510 -15.08 -17.75 -3.53
C GLU A 510 -14.24 -18.17 -2.31
N LYS A 511 -12.99 -18.52 -2.52
CA LYS A 511 -12.14 -19.10 -1.47
C LYS A 511 -11.09 -18.15 -0.93
N PHE A 512 -10.67 -17.16 -1.72
CA PHE A 512 -9.60 -16.27 -1.31
C PHE A 512 -10.04 -15.27 -0.23
N ILE A 513 -9.17 -15.09 0.74
CA ILE A 513 -9.16 -13.98 1.68
C ILE A 513 -7.76 -13.37 1.54
N ALA A 514 -7.67 -12.27 0.81
CA ALA A 514 -6.44 -11.51 0.59
C ALA A 514 -6.74 -10.04 0.73
N PHE A 515 -5.80 -9.29 1.27
CA PHE A 515 -5.92 -7.84 1.39
C PHE A 515 -5.53 -7.13 0.10
N ASP A 516 -4.71 -7.78 -0.73
CA ASP A 516 -4.13 -7.23 -1.93
C ASP A 516 -4.20 -8.25 -3.09
N GLU A 517 -4.47 -7.76 -4.29
CA GLU A 517 -4.46 -8.57 -5.50
C GLU A 517 -3.03 -9.05 -5.84
N LEU A 518 -2.02 -8.26 -5.46
CA LEU A 518 -0.61 -8.62 -5.68
C LEU A 518 -0.21 -9.86 -4.88
N ASP A 519 -0.78 -10.05 -3.69
CA ASP A 519 -0.57 -11.28 -2.89
C ASP A 519 -1.07 -12.51 -3.63
N ILE A 520 -2.26 -12.43 -4.23
CA ILE A 520 -2.86 -13.55 -4.97
C ILE A 520 -2.06 -13.84 -6.24
N PHE A 521 -1.60 -12.80 -6.95
CA PHE A 521 -0.75 -12.98 -8.11
C PHE A 521 0.59 -13.60 -7.73
N GLY A 522 1.21 -13.17 -6.64
CA GLY A 522 2.43 -13.76 -6.12
C GLY A 522 2.25 -15.23 -5.72
N LEU A 523 1.13 -15.57 -5.07
CA LEU A 523 0.75 -16.97 -4.80
C LEU A 523 0.67 -17.76 -6.10
N PHE A 524 -0.03 -17.28 -7.13
CA PHE A 524 -0.13 -17.91 -8.43
C PHE A 524 1.25 -18.14 -9.06
N MET A 525 2.13 -17.13 -9.04
CA MET A 525 3.50 -17.22 -9.54
C MET A 525 4.37 -18.22 -8.77
N SER A 526 4.06 -18.48 -7.51
CA SER A 526 4.73 -19.51 -6.71
C SER A 526 4.40 -20.95 -7.13
N LYS A 527 3.47 -21.14 -8.07
CA LYS A 527 2.97 -22.43 -8.56
C LYS A 527 2.43 -23.30 -7.42
N PRO A 528 1.37 -22.88 -6.75
CA PRO A 528 0.79 -23.59 -5.62
C PRO A 528 0.26 -24.96 -6.04
N ASN A 529 0.12 -25.85 -5.06
CA ASN A 529 -0.52 -27.14 -5.30
C ASN A 529 -2.03 -26.95 -5.47
N ILE A 530 -2.53 -27.04 -6.71
CA ILE A 530 -3.93 -26.83 -7.07
C ILE A 530 -4.87 -27.80 -6.32
N ASP A 531 -4.47 -29.07 -6.12
CA ASP A 531 -5.31 -30.05 -5.42
C ASP A 531 -5.52 -29.66 -3.95
N GLN A 532 -4.53 -29.02 -3.34
CA GLN A 532 -4.67 -28.49 -1.97
C GLN A 532 -5.60 -27.28 -1.94
N LEU A 533 -5.51 -26.37 -2.93
CA LEU A 533 -6.41 -25.22 -3.03
C LEU A 533 -7.88 -25.66 -3.29
N ILE A 534 -8.09 -26.68 -4.10
CA ILE A 534 -9.43 -27.21 -4.35
C ILE A 534 -10.06 -27.75 -3.06
N LYS A 535 -9.29 -28.40 -2.21
CA LYS A 535 -9.76 -29.03 -0.95
C LYS A 535 -9.95 -28.03 0.19
N ALA A 536 -9.34 -26.85 0.10
CA ALA A 536 -9.50 -25.82 1.11
C ALA A 536 -10.89 -25.16 1.02
N ASP A 537 -11.54 -24.93 2.14
CA ASP A 537 -12.78 -24.15 2.18
C ASP A 537 -12.49 -22.65 2.00
N LYS A 538 -11.49 -22.14 2.71
CA LYS A 538 -10.97 -20.76 2.57
C LYS A 538 -9.44 -20.78 2.43
N ILE A 539 -8.91 -19.82 1.68
CA ILE A 539 -7.49 -19.68 1.39
C ILE A 539 -7.07 -18.28 1.84
N ILE A 540 -6.43 -18.23 3.00
CA ILE A 540 -5.83 -16.97 3.48
C ILE A 540 -4.49 -16.82 2.78
N VAL A 541 -4.33 -15.73 2.04
CA VAL A 541 -3.10 -15.44 1.29
C VAL A 541 -2.22 -14.53 2.14
N ASN A 542 -0.97 -14.93 2.34
CA ASN A 542 0.00 -14.17 3.11
C ASN A 542 0.59 -13.03 2.25
N HIS A 543 0.80 -11.87 2.85
CA HIS A 543 1.43 -10.70 2.21
C HIS A 543 2.85 -10.96 1.67
N GLU A 544 3.60 -11.93 2.22
CA GLU A 544 4.93 -12.31 1.69
C GLU A 544 4.90 -12.73 0.20
N TYR A 545 3.74 -13.06 -0.35
CA TYR A 545 3.66 -13.40 -1.78
C TYR A 545 3.83 -12.18 -2.68
N SER A 546 3.53 -10.97 -2.22
CA SER A 546 3.74 -9.72 -2.97
C SER A 546 5.20 -9.25 -2.98
N ASP A 547 6.10 -9.82 -2.16
CA ASP A 547 7.54 -9.47 -2.14
C ASP A 547 8.21 -9.50 -3.52
N ILE A 548 7.68 -10.28 -4.46
CA ILE A 548 8.18 -10.35 -5.84
C ILE A 548 8.09 -9.00 -6.57
N PHE A 549 7.13 -8.16 -6.21
CA PHE A 549 6.95 -6.84 -6.78
C PHE A 549 7.94 -5.84 -6.19
N ASP A 550 8.17 -5.90 -4.88
CA ASP A 550 9.18 -5.09 -4.21
C ASP A 550 10.59 -5.45 -4.69
N GLU A 551 10.89 -6.76 -4.86
CA GLU A 551 12.13 -7.20 -5.50
C GLU A 551 12.31 -6.59 -6.90
N MET A 552 11.25 -6.58 -7.70
CA MET A 552 11.27 -5.95 -9.02
C MET A 552 11.52 -4.45 -8.91
N TYR A 553 10.76 -3.75 -8.07
CA TYR A 553 10.81 -2.30 -7.91
C TYR A 553 12.20 -1.85 -7.43
N PHE A 554 12.72 -2.43 -6.37
CA PHE A 554 14.04 -2.11 -5.84
C PHE A 554 15.19 -2.50 -6.78
N THR A 555 15.00 -3.55 -7.60
CA THR A 555 15.96 -3.90 -8.65
C THR A 555 15.98 -2.83 -9.76
N LYS A 556 14.81 -2.30 -10.17
CA LYS A 556 14.71 -1.21 -11.15
C LYS A 556 15.37 0.07 -10.64
N LEU A 557 15.23 0.36 -9.36
CA LEU A 557 15.89 1.51 -8.71
C LEU A 557 17.41 1.31 -8.50
N GLY A 558 17.94 0.10 -8.76
CA GLY A 558 19.36 -0.22 -8.56
C GLY A 558 19.76 -0.42 -7.09
N ILE A 559 18.81 -0.46 -6.18
CA ILE A 559 19.01 -0.70 -4.74
C ILE A 559 19.41 -2.16 -4.52
N ILE A 560 18.73 -3.10 -5.17
CA ILE A 560 19.06 -4.54 -5.14
C ILE A 560 19.92 -4.88 -6.35
N LYS A 561 21.18 -5.26 -6.13
CA LYS A 561 22.12 -5.62 -7.22
C LYS A 561 21.92 -7.03 -7.78
N LYS A 562 21.27 -7.92 -7.04
CA LYS A 562 20.89 -9.28 -7.48
C LYS A 562 19.51 -9.60 -6.94
N PRO A 563 18.63 -10.20 -7.76
CA PRO A 563 17.34 -10.65 -7.27
C PRO A 563 17.56 -11.60 -6.08
N LEU A 564 16.86 -11.36 -4.99
CA LEU A 564 16.84 -12.25 -3.84
C LEU A 564 16.46 -13.64 -4.35
N LYS A 565 17.34 -14.64 -4.17
CA LYS A 565 16.95 -16.03 -4.43
C LYS A 565 15.78 -16.30 -3.50
N GLN A 566 14.58 -16.43 -4.04
CA GLN A 566 13.43 -16.88 -3.26
C GLN A 566 13.90 -18.05 -2.40
N LYS A 567 14.04 -17.85 -1.12
CA LYS A 567 14.17 -18.93 -0.15
C LYS A 567 12.83 -19.64 -0.17
N SER A 568 12.65 -20.60 -1.09
CA SER A 568 11.49 -21.46 -1.04
C SER A 568 11.61 -22.27 0.25
N THR A 569 11.13 -21.71 1.34
CA THR A 569 10.94 -22.38 2.63
C THR A 569 10.17 -23.69 2.43
N TYR A 570 9.30 -23.74 1.44
CA TYR A 570 8.58 -24.95 1.03
C TYR A 570 9.45 -26.06 0.42
N LYS A 571 10.48 -25.73 -0.36
CA LYS A 571 11.36 -26.80 -0.93
C LYS A 571 12.23 -27.48 0.12
N THR A 572 12.63 -26.77 1.16
CA THR A 572 13.51 -27.34 2.20
C THR A 572 12.74 -28.28 3.13
N VAL A 573 11.51 -27.93 3.49
CA VAL A 573 10.64 -28.76 4.33
C VAL A 573 10.20 -30.03 3.57
N ASN A 574 9.80 -29.91 2.30
CA ASN A 574 9.42 -31.06 1.49
C ASN A 574 10.60 -31.99 1.18
N LYS A 575 11.79 -31.46 0.93
CA LYS A 575 12.99 -32.29 0.68
C LYS A 575 13.44 -33.06 1.92
N LYS A 576 13.37 -32.44 3.11
CA LYS A 576 13.61 -33.10 4.40
C LYS A 576 12.52 -34.13 4.72
N ARG A 577 11.24 -33.81 4.48
CA ARG A 577 10.10 -34.71 4.70
C ARG A 577 10.12 -35.90 3.75
N ARG A 578 10.40 -35.69 2.45
CA ARG A 578 10.59 -36.79 1.46
C ARG A 578 11.79 -37.67 1.80
N LYS A 579 12.93 -37.12 2.24
CA LYS A 579 14.07 -37.91 2.73
C LYS A 579 13.73 -38.73 3.99
N LYS A 580 12.91 -38.17 4.89
CA LYS A 580 12.48 -38.87 6.13
C LYS A 580 11.50 -40.01 5.80
N ILE A 581 10.55 -39.79 4.89
CA ILE A 581 9.60 -40.80 4.39
C ILE A 581 10.33 -41.91 3.64
N ALA A 582 11.27 -41.56 2.75
CA ALA A 582 12.06 -42.54 2.01
C ALA A 582 12.97 -43.39 2.94
N ARG A 583 13.52 -42.80 4.00
CA ARG A 583 14.28 -43.54 5.03
C ARG A 583 13.39 -44.47 5.86
N ALA A 584 12.18 -44.04 6.20
CA ALA A 584 11.21 -44.84 6.95
C ALA A 584 10.70 -46.04 6.10
N SER A 585 10.42 -45.81 4.81
CA SER A 585 10.03 -46.85 3.88
C SER A 585 11.13 -47.91 3.67
N ARG A 586 12.39 -47.47 3.50
CA ARG A 586 13.55 -48.39 3.39
C ARG A 586 13.80 -49.18 4.67
N ARG A 587 13.53 -48.63 5.88
CA ARG A 587 13.62 -49.37 7.15
C ARG A 587 12.49 -50.40 7.29
N ARG A 588 11.26 -50.08 6.85
CA ARG A 588 10.13 -51.03 6.85
C ARG A 588 10.40 -52.22 5.90
N ASN A 589 10.90 -51.95 4.68
CA ASN A 589 11.21 -53.02 3.71
C ASN A 589 12.43 -53.89 4.09
N ARG A 590 13.30 -53.41 5.03
CA ARG A 590 14.41 -54.23 5.58
C ARG A 590 13.96 -55.06 6.79
N LYS A 591 12.83 -54.78 7.41
CA LYS A 591 12.31 -55.59 8.54
C LYS A 591 11.36 -56.71 8.06
N ASN A 592 10.95 -56.67 6.79
CA ASN A 592 10.08 -57.66 6.15
C ASN A 592 10.85 -58.54 5.14
N LYS A 593 12.18 -58.57 5.22
CA LYS A 593 13.10 -59.57 4.70
C LYS A 593 13.85 -60.18 5.90
#